data_f49cda7e82aa54cfba5e399627026d58
#
_entry.id   f49cda7e82aa54cfba5e399627026d58
#
_cell.length_a   1.000
_cell.length_b   1.000
_cell.length_c   1.000
_cell.angle_alpha   90.00
_cell.angle_beta   90.00
_cell.angle_gamma   90.00
#
_symmetry.space_group_name_H-M   'P 1'
#
loop_
_entity.id
_entity.type
_entity.pdbx_description
1 polymer ?
#
loop_
_entity_poly.entity_id
_entity_poly.type
_entity_poly.pdbx_seq_one_letter_code
_entity_poly.pdbx_strand_id
1 'polypeptide(L)'
;LYEVLLDMAVKHLPDPLEAQKYRIPKIWHGDIDSDFGKNLSHCDPKGKIAFVITRIVIDPRSGKEISAGRLFSGTLKVGTDVYLNLAKQSQKIQQLFIYNGIKPEQVDEIGPGNVLAIAGVNGEAGETVTYEPETPFEELKHIFEPVITKAIEVKKMADLPKLIEILRKVSKEDPSVKVTINEETGESLISGMGELHLEIIENRIVTEKGLEVKTSSPIVVYRETVDKESPELEGRSPNKHNSFYMKVEPLETDVYAAIKNGDIPEGRVKKKNKELFDKFSEFGWDGDTIRSIKDIYKGNIFLDQTRGEVRINEIIEMVVDAFEMVIDAGPLAREPCTRMKVSLMDTRIHEDPIHRGPAQVYPAVREAIKECMKKAGAGLLEPIQIHIIEIPDAFLGTITKLIGGKRGQMLEVKQEDTGVEVKAKLPVAEMIGWSNDLRSATEGRGNSSLSDQLFERVPKNLQEDIIRKIRQRKGLAENQ
;
A
#
# COMPACT_ATOMS: atom_id res chain seq x y z
N LEU A 1 -22.39 20.81 -33.33
CA LEU A 1 -21.40 20.68 -32.24
C LEU A 1 -20.92 19.24 -32.11
N TYR A 2 -21.83 18.25 -32.01
CA TYR A 2 -21.46 16.83 -31.84
C TYR A 2 -20.63 16.29 -33.03
N GLU A 3 -20.94 16.67 -34.27
CA GLU A 3 -20.16 16.27 -35.42
C GLU A 3 -18.71 16.76 -35.36
N VAL A 4 -18.52 18.04 -34.97
CA VAL A 4 -17.18 18.63 -34.81
C VAL A 4 -16.40 17.92 -33.73
N LEU A 5 -17.03 17.62 -32.56
CA LEU A 5 -16.38 16.88 -31.48
C LEU A 5 -16.00 15.46 -31.86
N LEU A 6 -16.88 14.76 -32.63
CA LEU A 6 -16.59 13.41 -33.11
C LEU A 6 -15.47 13.43 -34.15
N ASP A 7 -15.48 14.40 -35.07
CA ASP A 7 -14.42 14.59 -36.04
C ASP A 7 -13.07 14.91 -35.41
N MET A 8 -13.05 15.74 -34.35
CA MET A 8 -11.84 15.99 -33.56
C MET A 8 -11.34 14.71 -32.89
N ALA A 9 -12.25 13.93 -32.28
CA ALA A 9 -11.88 12.67 -31.64
C ALA A 9 -11.25 11.70 -32.63
N VAL A 10 -11.87 11.51 -33.80
CA VAL A 10 -11.36 10.61 -34.87
C VAL A 10 -10.01 11.08 -35.43
N LYS A 11 -9.81 12.41 -35.55
CA LYS A 11 -8.58 12.96 -36.14
C LYS A 11 -7.40 13.03 -35.17
N HIS A 12 -7.64 13.19 -33.86
CA HIS A 12 -6.59 13.54 -32.89
C HIS A 12 -6.38 12.50 -31.80
N LEU A 13 -7.32 11.56 -31.55
CA LEU A 13 -7.10 10.50 -30.60
C LEU A 13 -6.48 9.28 -31.27
N PRO A 14 -5.39 8.72 -30.73
CA PRO A 14 -4.76 7.54 -31.29
C PRO A 14 -5.67 6.32 -31.13
N ASP A 15 -5.75 5.50 -32.15
CA ASP A 15 -6.37 4.18 -32.06
C ASP A 15 -5.49 3.21 -31.21
N PRO A 16 -6.01 2.01 -30.87
CA PRO A 16 -5.25 1.03 -30.10
C PRO A 16 -3.92 0.65 -30.74
N LEU A 17 -3.84 0.55 -32.06
CA LEU A 17 -2.63 0.16 -32.78
C LEU A 17 -1.54 1.25 -32.69
N GLU A 18 -1.93 2.51 -32.82
CA GLU A 18 -0.99 3.64 -32.63
C GLU A 18 -0.60 3.79 -31.15
N ALA A 19 -1.59 3.71 -30.25
CA ALA A 19 -1.35 3.90 -28.82
C ALA A 19 -0.41 2.82 -28.23
N GLN A 20 -0.53 1.58 -28.64
CA GLN A 20 0.28 0.48 -28.10
C GLN A 20 1.76 0.61 -28.45
N LYS A 21 2.10 1.16 -29.60
CA LYS A 21 3.52 1.37 -29.99
C LYS A 21 4.33 2.18 -28.98
N TYR A 22 3.73 3.21 -28.37
CA TYR A 22 4.43 4.06 -27.39
C TYR A 22 4.08 3.76 -25.94
N ARG A 23 2.98 3.03 -25.66
CA ARG A 23 2.56 2.68 -24.30
C ARG A 23 3.19 1.38 -23.80
N ILE A 24 3.23 0.34 -24.66
CA ILE A 24 3.77 -0.97 -24.28
C ILE A 24 5.18 -0.87 -23.71
N PRO A 25 6.15 -0.14 -24.29
CA PRO A 25 7.48 0.00 -23.71
C PRO A 25 7.54 0.64 -22.32
N LYS A 26 6.45 1.31 -21.89
CA LYS A 26 6.37 1.99 -20.59
C LYS A 26 5.74 1.13 -19.51
N ILE A 27 4.89 0.17 -19.88
CA ILE A 27 4.07 -0.61 -18.94
C ILE A 27 4.38 -2.11 -18.97
N TRP A 28 5.24 -2.53 -19.87
CA TRP A 28 5.69 -3.92 -19.98
C TRP A 28 7.21 -3.98 -20.15
N HIS A 29 7.88 -4.68 -19.25
CA HIS A 29 9.34 -4.71 -19.15
C HIS A 29 9.98 -5.97 -19.75
N GLY A 30 9.22 -6.73 -20.53
CA GLY A 30 9.76 -7.86 -21.30
C GLY A 30 10.50 -7.42 -22.56
N ASP A 31 11.04 -8.40 -23.27
CA ASP A 31 11.74 -8.16 -24.54
C ASP A 31 10.73 -7.78 -25.66
N ILE A 32 10.77 -6.52 -26.10
CA ILE A 32 9.87 -5.95 -27.13
C ILE A 32 10.11 -6.61 -28.48
N ASP A 33 11.31 -7.10 -28.76
CA ASP A 33 11.66 -7.76 -30.00
C ASP A 33 11.23 -9.22 -30.04
N SER A 34 10.80 -9.78 -28.92
CA SER A 34 10.20 -11.12 -28.84
C SER A 34 8.91 -11.19 -29.65
N ASP A 35 8.46 -12.41 -29.98
CA ASP A 35 7.17 -12.61 -30.68
C ASP A 35 6.00 -12.06 -29.85
N PHE A 36 6.04 -12.21 -28.53
CA PHE A 36 5.02 -11.69 -27.64
C PHE A 36 5.05 -10.15 -27.61
N GLY A 37 6.24 -9.53 -27.48
CA GLY A 37 6.40 -8.07 -27.53
C GLY A 37 5.93 -7.44 -28.84
N LYS A 38 6.22 -8.08 -29.97
CA LYS A 38 5.71 -7.65 -31.29
C LYS A 38 4.19 -7.75 -31.38
N ASN A 39 3.59 -8.84 -30.88
CA ASN A 39 2.13 -9.00 -30.87
C ASN A 39 1.45 -7.91 -30.03
N LEU A 40 2.03 -7.54 -28.88
CA LEU A 40 1.58 -6.45 -28.04
C LEU A 40 1.64 -5.09 -28.77
N SER A 41 2.79 -4.78 -29.35
CA SER A 41 3.01 -3.50 -30.03
C SER A 41 2.17 -3.29 -31.28
N HIS A 42 1.82 -4.37 -31.98
CA HIS A 42 1.05 -4.33 -33.22
C HIS A 42 -0.44 -4.64 -33.04
N CYS A 43 -0.91 -4.84 -31.80
CA CYS A 43 -2.31 -5.16 -31.52
C CYS A 43 -2.79 -6.36 -32.37
N ASP A 44 -1.96 -7.43 -32.46
CA ASP A 44 -2.19 -8.52 -33.40
C ASP A 44 -3.35 -9.43 -32.96
N PRO A 45 -4.43 -9.55 -33.73
CA PRO A 45 -5.57 -10.41 -33.40
C PRO A 45 -5.26 -11.91 -33.46
N LYS A 46 -4.21 -12.31 -34.18
CA LYS A 46 -3.76 -13.70 -34.32
C LYS A 46 -2.60 -14.03 -33.40
N GLY A 47 -2.08 -13.02 -32.69
CA GLY A 47 -0.97 -13.17 -31.79
C GLY A 47 -1.35 -13.89 -30.48
N LYS A 48 -0.36 -14.08 -29.61
CA LYS A 48 -0.59 -14.59 -28.27
C LYS A 48 -1.49 -13.65 -27.49
N ILE A 49 -2.38 -14.20 -26.65
CA ILE A 49 -3.29 -13.41 -25.82
C ILE A 49 -2.52 -12.68 -24.73
N ALA A 50 -2.88 -11.41 -24.56
CA ALA A 50 -2.46 -10.59 -23.44
C ALA A 50 -3.64 -9.72 -22.99
N PHE A 51 -4.28 -10.14 -21.92
CA PHE A 51 -5.36 -9.40 -21.27
C PHE A 51 -4.91 -8.99 -19.88
N VAL A 52 -5.09 -7.71 -19.52
CA VAL A 52 -4.74 -7.18 -18.18
C VAL A 52 -6.04 -6.83 -17.46
N ILE A 53 -6.22 -7.43 -16.28
CA ILE A 53 -7.34 -7.12 -15.39
C ILE A 53 -7.05 -5.76 -14.73
N THR A 54 -7.89 -4.78 -14.99
CA THR A 54 -7.74 -3.43 -14.40
C THR A 54 -8.73 -3.19 -13.26
N ARG A 55 -9.84 -3.94 -13.26
CA ARG A 55 -10.89 -3.79 -12.25
C ARG A 55 -11.65 -5.09 -12.07
N ILE A 56 -12.05 -5.36 -10.83
CA ILE A 56 -12.98 -6.43 -10.50
C ILE A 56 -14.33 -5.80 -10.19
N VAL A 57 -15.38 -6.36 -10.76
CA VAL A 57 -16.77 -5.96 -10.53
C VAL A 57 -17.54 -7.17 -10.02
N ILE A 58 -18.29 -7.00 -8.96
CA ILE A 58 -19.16 -8.06 -8.47
C ILE A 58 -20.56 -7.80 -9.02
N ASP A 59 -21.06 -8.73 -9.82
CA ASP A 59 -22.41 -8.63 -10.37
C ASP A 59 -23.44 -8.61 -9.22
N PRO A 60 -24.22 -7.53 -9.06
CA PRO A 60 -25.17 -7.40 -7.95
C PRO A 60 -26.26 -8.49 -7.91
N ARG A 61 -26.55 -9.10 -9.07
CA ARG A 61 -27.62 -10.09 -9.19
C ARG A 61 -27.16 -11.51 -8.86
N SER A 62 -26.02 -11.90 -9.42
CA SER A 62 -25.48 -13.25 -9.24
C SER A 62 -24.45 -13.39 -8.13
N GLY A 63 -23.89 -12.28 -7.64
CA GLY A 63 -22.78 -12.26 -6.69
C GLY A 63 -21.45 -12.78 -7.27
N LYS A 64 -21.39 -13.04 -8.58
CA LYS A 64 -20.18 -13.55 -9.26
C LYS A 64 -19.18 -12.42 -9.53
N GLU A 65 -17.92 -12.77 -9.42
CA GLU A 65 -16.82 -11.88 -9.79
C GLU A 65 -16.71 -11.82 -11.32
N ILE A 66 -16.58 -10.61 -11.84
CA ILE A 66 -16.36 -10.30 -13.24
C ILE A 66 -15.07 -9.49 -13.33
N SER A 67 -14.08 -10.01 -14.02
CA SER A 67 -12.78 -9.37 -14.22
C SER A 67 -12.83 -8.50 -15.47
N ALA A 68 -12.82 -7.18 -15.28
CA ALA A 68 -12.83 -6.21 -16.37
C ALA A 68 -11.40 -5.71 -16.66
N GLY A 69 -11.08 -5.50 -17.93
CA GLY A 69 -9.73 -5.09 -18.31
C GLY A 69 -9.59 -4.82 -19.80
N ARG A 70 -8.34 -4.73 -20.25
CA ARG A 70 -7.98 -4.46 -21.64
C ARG A 70 -7.27 -5.63 -22.27
N LEU A 71 -7.70 -5.99 -23.48
CA LEU A 71 -7.03 -6.96 -24.33
C LEU A 71 -6.04 -6.25 -25.26
N PHE A 72 -4.75 -6.54 -25.09
CA PHE A 72 -3.67 -5.92 -25.86
C PHE A 72 -3.32 -6.70 -27.13
N SER A 73 -3.38 -8.01 -27.10
CA SER A 73 -3.11 -8.88 -28.26
C SER A 73 -3.93 -10.17 -28.21
N GLY A 74 -4.04 -10.84 -29.34
CA GLY A 74 -4.79 -12.08 -29.49
C GLY A 74 -6.31 -11.88 -29.50
N THR A 75 -7.04 -12.97 -29.68
CA THR A 75 -8.51 -12.99 -29.65
C THR A 75 -8.98 -13.93 -28.54
N LEU A 76 -9.76 -13.39 -27.59
CA LEU A 76 -10.36 -14.17 -26.52
C LEU A 76 -11.65 -14.83 -26.99
N LYS A 77 -11.85 -16.09 -26.58
CA LYS A 77 -13.07 -16.88 -26.89
C LYS A 77 -13.65 -17.51 -25.62
N VAL A 78 -14.96 -17.61 -25.58
CA VAL A 78 -15.66 -18.34 -24.51
C VAL A 78 -15.23 -19.82 -24.51
N GLY A 79 -15.07 -20.37 -23.32
CA GLY A 79 -14.67 -21.77 -23.15
C GLY A 79 -13.19 -22.08 -23.25
N THR A 80 -12.35 -21.06 -23.44
CA THR A 80 -10.88 -21.21 -23.51
C THR A 80 -10.27 -21.23 -22.10
N ASP A 81 -9.24 -22.05 -21.90
CA ASP A 81 -8.43 -22.05 -20.70
C ASP A 81 -7.36 -20.94 -20.82
N VAL A 82 -7.20 -20.16 -19.75
CA VAL A 82 -6.23 -19.06 -19.67
C VAL A 82 -5.39 -19.21 -18.42
N TYR A 83 -4.17 -18.68 -18.48
CA TYR A 83 -3.19 -18.69 -17.40
C TYR A 83 -3.07 -17.31 -16.75
N LEU A 84 -3.17 -17.25 -15.44
CA LEU A 84 -2.96 -16.08 -14.61
C LEU A 84 -1.49 -16.03 -14.17
N ASN A 85 -0.75 -15.03 -14.63
CA ASN A 85 0.71 -15.01 -14.46
C ASN A 85 1.16 -14.68 -13.04
N LEU A 86 0.42 -13.83 -12.30
CA LEU A 86 0.72 -13.52 -10.89
C LEU A 86 0.25 -14.65 -9.98
N ALA A 87 -0.99 -15.10 -10.14
CA ALA A 87 -1.57 -16.19 -9.35
C ALA A 87 -1.00 -17.57 -9.71
N LYS A 88 -0.29 -17.72 -10.84
CA LYS A 88 0.32 -18.96 -11.35
C LYS A 88 -0.64 -20.14 -11.42
N GLN A 89 -1.83 -19.91 -11.92
CA GLN A 89 -2.90 -20.90 -12.06
C GLN A 89 -3.65 -20.75 -13.38
N SER A 90 -4.24 -21.84 -13.87
CA SER A 90 -5.08 -21.84 -15.05
C SER A 90 -6.56 -21.81 -14.67
N GLN A 91 -7.35 -21.03 -15.41
CA GLN A 91 -8.80 -20.91 -15.21
C GLN A 91 -9.50 -20.86 -16.56
N LYS A 92 -10.80 -21.16 -16.57
CA LYS A 92 -11.60 -21.23 -17.80
C LYS A 92 -12.53 -20.05 -17.97
N ILE A 93 -12.52 -19.41 -19.12
CA ILE A 93 -13.44 -18.34 -19.48
C ILE A 93 -14.84 -18.93 -19.62
N GLN A 94 -15.78 -18.49 -18.79
CA GLN A 94 -17.17 -18.92 -18.84
C GLN A 94 -18.03 -18.02 -19.75
N GLN A 95 -17.84 -16.70 -19.65
CA GLN A 95 -18.56 -15.70 -20.41
C GLN A 95 -17.65 -14.49 -20.71
N LEU A 96 -17.91 -13.85 -21.86
CA LEU A 96 -17.28 -12.60 -22.26
C LEU A 96 -18.34 -11.52 -22.42
N PHE A 97 -18.02 -10.29 -21.99
CA PHE A 97 -18.93 -9.16 -22.06
C PHE A 97 -18.24 -7.91 -22.61
N ILE A 98 -18.98 -7.16 -23.41
CA ILE A 98 -18.68 -5.77 -23.75
C ILE A 98 -19.73 -4.90 -23.05
N TYR A 99 -19.32 -3.81 -22.44
CA TYR A 99 -20.23 -2.88 -21.79
C TYR A 99 -20.65 -1.76 -22.74
N ASN A 100 -21.95 -1.69 -23.01
CA ASN A 100 -22.56 -0.56 -23.67
C ASN A 100 -23.23 0.34 -22.60
N GLY A 101 -22.47 1.31 -22.11
CA GLY A 101 -22.83 2.05 -20.90
C GLY A 101 -22.88 1.11 -19.67
N ILE A 102 -24.04 1.01 -19.03
CA ILE A 102 -24.25 0.15 -17.83
C ILE A 102 -24.61 -1.29 -18.21
N LYS A 103 -25.05 -1.53 -19.46
CA LYS A 103 -25.56 -2.84 -19.87
C LYS A 103 -24.44 -3.73 -20.40
N PRO A 104 -24.20 -4.90 -19.76
CA PRO A 104 -23.29 -5.90 -20.32
C PRO A 104 -23.96 -6.60 -21.51
N GLU A 105 -23.26 -6.66 -22.62
CA GLU A 105 -23.63 -7.44 -23.81
C GLU A 105 -22.71 -8.66 -23.89
N GLN A 106 -23.30 -9.86 -23.88
CA GLN A 106 -22.51 -11.09 -23.98
C GLN A 106 -22.08 -11.31 -25.44
N VAL A 107 -20.84 -11.74 -25.61
CA VAL A 107 -20.25 -12.04 -26.93
C VAL A 107 -19.47 -13.36 -26.84
N ASP A 108 -19.30 -14.02 -27.99
CA ASP A 108 -18.59 -15.30 -28.07
C ASP A 108 -17.08 -15.14 -28.24
N GLU A 109 -16.65 -14.07 -28.90
CA GLU A 109 -15.24 -13.74 -29.12
C GLU A 109 -15.00 -12.23 -29.14
N ILE A 110 -13.82 -11.81 -28.75
CA ILE A 110 -13.40 -10.39 -28.76
C ILE A 110 -11.94 -10.30 -29.21
N GLY A 111 -11.68 -9.40 -30.17
CA GLY A 111 -10.34 -9.06 -30.66
C GLY A 111 -9.61 -8.04 -29.78
N PRO A 112 -8.30 -7.82 -30.02
CA PRO A 112 -7.44 -6.94 -29.25
C PRO A 112 -7.82 -5.46 -29.41
N GLY A 113 -7.31 -4.61 -28.51
CA GLY A 113 -7.62 -3.17 -28.47
C GLY A 113 -8.91 -2.83 -27.72
N ASN A 114 -9.74 -3.83 -27.41
CA ASN A 114 -11.00 -3.64 -26.70
C ASN A 114 -10.83 -3.66 -25.17
N VAL A 115 -11.74 -2.95 -24.48
CA VAL A 115 -12.00 -3.10 -23.06
C VAL A 115 -13.17 -4.05 -22.92
N LEU A 116 -13.00 -5.08 -22.13
CA LEU A 116 -13.96 -6.16 -21.96
C LEU A 116 -14.01 -6.68 -20.53
N ALA A 117 -14.98 -7.52 -20.26
CA ALA A 117 -15.08 -8.21 -18.98
C ALA A 117 -15.24 -9.72 -19.17
N ILE A 118 -14.64 -10.48 -18.26
CA ILE A 118 -14.59 -11.94 -18.27
C ILE A 118 -15.22 -12.47 -16.99
N ALA A 119 -16.16 -13.40 -17.12
CA ALA A 119 -16.65 -14.20 -16.00
C ALA A 119 -15.99 -15.59 -16.01
N GLY A 120 -15.75 -16.13 -14.81
CA GLY A 120 -15.09 -17.43 -14.62
C GLY A 120 -13.57 -17.35 -14.45
N VAL A 121 -13.00 -16.15 -14.55
CA VAL A 121 -11.58 -15.88 -14.28
C VAL A 121 -11.52 -14.94 -13.06
N ASN A 122 -11.03 -15.46 -11.94
CA ASN A 122 -10.92 -14.76 -10.67
C ASN A 122 -9.45 -14.38 -10.46
N GLY A 123 -9.07 -13.21 -10.94
CA GLY A 123 -7.75 -12.61 -10.72
C GLY A 123 -7.85 -11.40 -9.80
N GLU A 124 -6.73 -10.76 -9.54
CA GLU A 124 -6.66 -9.45 -8.88
C GLU A 124 -6.46 -8.33 -9.91
N ALA A 125 -6.69 -7.09 -9.51
CA ALA A 125 -6.37 -5.96 -10.37
C ALA A 125 -4.85 -5.90 -10.60
N GLY A 126 -4.40 -5.76 -11.86
CA GLY A 126 -3.01 -5.89 -12.28
C GLY A 126 -2.64 -7.27 -12.81
N GLU A 127 -3.49 -8.29 -12.63
CA GLU A 127 -3.24 -9.64 -13.16
C GLU A 127 -3.13 -9.63 -14.69
N THR A 128 -2.10 -10.31 -15.18
CA THR A 128 -1.88 -10.53 -16.62
C THR A 128 -2.35 -11.93 -17.00
N VAL A 129 -3.33 -11.99 -17.89
CA VAL A 129 -3.97 -13.21 -18.36
C VAL A 129 -3.47 -13.54 -19.77
N THR A 130 -2.94 -14.74 -19.95
CA THR A 130 -2.35 -15.24 -21.20
C THR A 130 -2.80 -16.69 -21.44
N TYR A 131 -2.38 -17.34 -22.51
CA TYR A 131 -2.61 -18.80 -22.67
C TYR A 131 -1.53 -19.63 -21.99
N GLU A 132 -0.29 -19.17 -22.01
CA GLU A 132 0.88 -19.82 -21.46
C GLU A 132 1.61 -18.82 -20.53
N PRO A 133 2.47 -19.29 -19.62
CA PRO A 133 3.29 -18.40 -18.80
C PRO A 133 4.10 -17.42 -19.65
N GLU A 134 3.88 -16.12 -19.43
CA GLU A 134 4.59 -15.02 -20.13
C GLU A 134 5.04 -13.98 -19.09
N THR A 135 5.90 -13.05 -19.51
CA THR A 135 6.27 -11.91 -18.67
C THR A 135 5.04 -11.05 -18.38
N PRO A 136 4.63 -10.86 -17.11
CA PRO A 136 3.47 -10.05 -16.77
C PRO A 136 3.69 -8.57 -17.07
N PHE A 137 2.59 -7.83 -17.19
CA PHE A 137 2.64 -6.37 -17.16
C PHE A 137 3.02 -5.88 -15.76
N GLU A 138 3.44 -4.62 -15.68
CA GLU A 138 3.70 -3.97 -14.40
C GLU A 138 2.44 -4.03 -13.52
N GLU A 139 2.64 -4.37 -12.25
CA GLU A 139 1.54 -4.39 -11.28
C GLU A 139 0.91 -3.01 -11.13
N LEU A 140 -0.41 -2.97 -11.04
CA LEU A 140 -1.13 -1.74 -10.68
C LEU A 140 -0.88 -1.43 -9.21
N LYS A 141 0.23 -0.76 -8.92
CA LYS A 141 0.53 -0.30 -7.56
C LYS A 141 -0.36 0.87 -7.21
N HIS A 142 -1.05 0.77 -6.06
CA HIS A 142 -1.73 1.91 -5.50
C HIS A 142 -0.70 2.92 -5.02
N ILE A 143 -0.81 4.16 -5.54
CA ILE A 143 0.15 5.24 -5.27
C ILE A 143 0.14 5.62 -3.78
N PHE A 144 -0.99 5.42 -3.09
CA PHE A 144 -1.18 5.89 -1.72
C PHE A 144 -1.54 4.78 -0.74
N GLU A 145 -0.91 4.79 0.42
CA GLU A 145 -1.28 3.92 1.53
C GLU A 145 -2.57 4.42 2.21
N PRO A 146 -3.43 3.50 2.71
CA PRO A 146 -4.56 3.89 3.56
C PRO A 146 -4.09 4.61 4.82
N VAL A 147 -4.67 5.76 5.12
CA VAL A 147 -4.26 6.64 6.24
C VAL A 147 -5.33 6.86 7.30
N ILE A 148 -6.57 6.49 7.01
CA ILE A 148 -7.70 6.55 7.95
C ILE A 148 -8.29 5.17 8.09
N THR A 149 -8.58 4.79 9.34
CA THR A 149 -9.20 3.50 9.68
C THR A 149 -10.48 3.73 10.47
N LYS A 150 -11.53 3.00 10.16
CA LYS A 150 -12.76 2.90 10.96
C LYS A 150 -12.99 1.44 11.37
N ALA A 151 -13.44 1.21 12.59
CA ALA A 151 -14.00 -0.07 12.94
C ALA A 151 -15.44 -0.14 12.38
N ILE A 152 -15.82 -1.30 11.90
CA ILE A 152 -17.15 -1.60 11.37
C ILE A 152 -17.69 -2.87 12.02
N GLU A 153 -18.86 -2.78 12.57
CA GLU A 153 -19.53 -3.86 13.29
C GLU A 153 -20.96 -4.04 12.77
N VAL A 154 -21.46 -5.26 12.82
CA VAL A 154 -22.88 -5.52 12.54
C VAL A 154 -23.74 -5.17 13.74
N LYS A 155 -24.97 -4.68 13.51
CA LYS A 155 -25.95 -4.50 14.60
C LYS A 155 -26.45 -5.84 15.16
N LYS A 156 -26.49 -6.90 14.36
CA LYS A 156 -26.95 -8.25 14.74
C LYS A 156 -25.81 -9.24 14.47
N MET A 157 -25.37 -9.97 15.47
CA MET A 157 -24.27 -10.95 15.34
C MET A 157 -24.54 -12.04 14.29
N ALA A 158 -25.79 -12.37 14.01
CA ALA A 158 -26.16 -13.29 12.95
C ALA A 158 -25.73 -12.83 11.55
N ASP A 159 -25.52 -11.54 11.35
CA ASP A 159 -25.11 -10.94 10.08
C ASP A 159 -23.58 -10.87 9.91
N LEU A 160 -22.79 -11.26 10.91
CA LEU A 160 -21.32 -11.21 10.87
C LEU A 160 -20.72 -11.96 9.67
N PRO A 161 -21.12 -13.19 9.34
CA PRO A 161 -20.60 -13.89 8.17
C PRO A 161 -20.86 -13.12 6.85
N LYS A 162 -22.03 -12.48 6.76
CA LYS A 162 -22.38 -11.64 5.60
C LYS A 162 -21.52 -10.38 5.52
N LEU A 163 -21.23 -9.74 6.65
CA LEU A 163 -20.29 -8.58 6.69
C LEU A 163 -18.91 -9.00 6.22
N ILE A 164 -18.36 -10.09 6.71
CA ILE A 164 -17.04 -10.61 6.32
C ILE A 164 -16.97 -10.85 4.81
N GLU A 165 -18.00 -11.50 4.24
CA GLU A 165 -18.07 -11.73 2.80
C GLU A 165 -18.09 -10.41 2.01
N ILE A 166 -18.91 -9.44 2.44
CA ILE A 166 -19.01 -8.12 1.80
C ILE A 166 -17.68 -7.38 1.88
N LEU A 167 -17.02 -7.36 3.03
CA LEU A 167 -15.75 -6.68 3.22
C LEU A 167 -14.62 -7.28 2.37
N ARG A 168 -14.56 -8.61 2.25
CA ARG A 168 -13.63 -9.28 1.32
C ARG A 168 -13.89 -8.88 -0.13
N LYS A 169 -15.16 -8.77 -0.53
CA LYS A 169 -15.54 -8.32 -1.88
C LYS A 169 -15.17 -6.86 -2.12
N VAL A 170 -15.43 -5.98 -1.15
CA VAL A 170 -15.06 -4.55 -1.23
C VAL A 170 -13.55 -4.39 -1.41
N SER A 171 -12.73 -5.12 -0.65
CA SER A 171 -11.27 -5.08 -0.79
C SER A 171 -10.77 -5.56 -2.15
N LYS A 172 -11.49 -6.49 -2.81
CA LYS A 172 -11.17 -6.92 -4.18
C LYS A 172 -11.63 -5.91 -5.25
N GLU A 173 -12.80 -5.27 -5.05
CA GLU A 173 -13.30 -4.25 -5.98
C GLU A 173 -12.47 -2.97 -5.94
N ASP A 174 -11.98 -2.62 -4.75
CA ASP A 174 -11.21 -1.42 -4.50
C ASP A 174 -9.93 -1.77 -3.71
N PRO A 175 -8.81 -2.00 -4.39
CA PRO A 175 -7.54 -2.33 -3.77
C PRO A 175 -6.94 -1.21 -2.91
N SER A 176 -7.45 0.04 -2.99
CA SER A 176 -7.06 1.13 -2.09
C SER A 176 -7.68 0.98 -0.68
N VAL A 177 -8.59 0.01 -0.50
CA VAL A 177 -9.22 -0.33 0.78
C VAL A 177 -8.55 -1.54 1.39
N LYS A 178 -7.95 -1.36 2.56
CA LYS A 178 -7.42 -2.46 3.35
C LYS A 178 -8.44 -2.90 4.39
N VAL A 179 -8.77 -4.18 4.40
CA VAL A 179 -9.68 -4.79 5.36
C VAL A 179 -8.89 -5.71 6.28
N THR A 180 -9.06 -5.54 7.59
CA THR A 180 -8.52 -6.43 8.62
C THR A 180 -9.69 -6.98 9.43
N ILE A 181 -9.85 -8.29 9.44
CA ILE A 181 -10.94 -8.98 10.11
C ILE A 181 -10.36 -9.76 11.29
N ASN A 182 -10.89 -9.51 12.49
CA ASN A 182 -10.65 -10.33 13.65
C ASN A 182 -11.84 -11.28 13.84
N GLU A 183 -11.67 -12.53 13.39
CA GLU A 183 -12.73 -13.54 13.44
C GLU A 183 -13.06 -13.97 14.88
N GLU A 184 -12.13 -13.81 15.82
CA GLU A 184 -12.34 -14.16 17.23
C GLU A 184 -13.20 -13.14 17.97
N THR A 185 -12.97 -11.86 17.74
CA THR A 185 -13.70 -10.76 18.39
C THR A 185 -14.92 -10.28 17.60
N GLY A 186 -14.99 -10.62 16.31
CA GLY A 186 -16.00 -10.12 15.36
C GLY A 186 -15.78 -8.66 14.94
N GLU A 187 -14.66 -8.05 15.38
CA GLU A 187 -14.30 -6.69 15.01
C GLU A 187 -13.66 -6.67 13.63
N SER A 188 -14.12 -5.80 12.77
CA SER A 188 -13.57 -5.59 11.43
C SER A 188 -13.09 -4.14 11.29
N LEU A 189 -11.89 -3.97 10.75
CA LEU A 189 -11.30 -2.66 10.49
C LEU A 189 -11.26 -2.43 8.98
N ILE A 190 -11.73 -1.26 8.54
CA ILE A 190 -11.60 -0.79 7.17
C ILE A 190 -10.70 0.43 7.15
N SER A 191 -9.66 0.41 6.32
CA SER A 191 -8.71 1.50 6.13
C SER A 191 -8.77 2.00 4.70
N GLY A 192 -8.77 3.31 4.52
CA GLY A 192 -8.89 3.95 3.21
C GLY A 192 -8.12 5.26 3.12
N MET A 193 -8.23 5.91 1.97
CA MET A 193 -7.49 7.11 1.59
C MET A 193 -7.97 8.38 2.32
N GLY A 194 -9.20 8.39 2.82
CA GLY A 194 -9.80 9.54 3.49
C GLY A 194 -11.19 9.23 4.04
N GLU A 195 -11.75 10.18 4.77
CA GLU A 195 -13.06 10.05 5.43
C GLU A 195 -14.18 9.79 4.42
N LEU A 196 -14.27 10.61 3.37
CA LEU A 196 -15.29 10.48 2.32
C LEU A 196 -15.21 9.10 1.62
N HIS A 197 -14.01 8.59 1.40
CA HIS A 197 -13.82 7.26 0.82
C HIS A 197 -14.47 6.17 1.68
N LEU A 198 -14.22 6.20 2.99
CA LEU A 198 -14.81 5.24 3.93
C LEU A 198 -16.33 5.42 4.09
N GLU A 199 -16.83 6.65 4.04
CA GLU A 199 -18.28 6.94 4.06
C GLU A 199 -18.99 6.39 2.82
N ILE A 200 -18.39 6.50 1.64
CA ILE A 200 -18.94 5.91 0.41
C ILE A 200 -19.02 4.39 0.54
N ILE A 201 -17.99 3.73 1.09
CA ILE A 201 -17.99 2.29 1.31
C ILE A 201 -19.06 1.89 2.32
N GLU A 202 -19.16 2.60 3.44
CA GLU A 202 -20.19 2.40 4.46
C GLU A 202 -21.61 2.52 3.85
N ASN A 203 -21.85 3.58 3.09
CA ASN A 203 -23.13 3.78 2.41
C ASN A 203 -23.43 2.68 1.39
N ARG A 204 -22.46 2.20 0.63
CA ARG A 204 -22.62 1.06 -0.27
C ARG A 204 -22.98 -0.23 0.47
N ILE A 205 -22.35 -0.49 1.62
CA ILE A 205 -22.68 -1.67 2.45
C ILE A 205 -24.14 -1.59 2.94
N VAL A 206 -24.58 -0.42 3.39
CA VAL A 206 -25.94 -0.23 3.88
C VAL A 206 -26.97 -0.26 2.74
N THR A 207 -26.75 0.51 1.69
CA THR A 207 -27.77 0.72 0.63
C THR A 207 -27.82 -0.40 -0.40
N GLU A 208 -26.66 -0.85 -0.89
CA GLU A 208 -26.60 -1.84 -1.96
C GLU A 208 -26.66 -3.28 -1.44
N LYS A 209 -26.07 -3.54 -0.27
CA LYS A 209 -26.02 -4.89 0.32
C LYS A 209 -27.09 -5.11 1.41
N GLY A 210 -27.80 -4.05 1.80
CA GLY A 210 -28.88 -4.09 2.77
C GLY A 210 -28.44 -4.57 4.15
N LEU A 211 -27.22 -4.24 4.57
CA LEU A 211 -26.67 -4.66 5.85
C LEU A 211 -26.55 -3.45 6.79
N GLU A 212 -27.25 -3.53 7.93
CA GLU A 212 -27.14 -2.50 8.95
C GLU A 212 -25.83 -2.64 9.75
N VAL A 213 -24.95 -1.65 9.62
CA VAL A 213 -23.67 -1.61 10.31
C VAL A 213 -23.59 -0.41 11.26
N LYS A 214 -22.64 -0.48 12.20
CA LYS A 214 -22.24 0.60 13.08
C LYS A 214 -20.75 0.83 12.85
N THR A 215 -20.35 2.07 12.65
CA THR A 215 -18.95 2.46 12.45
C THR A 215 -18.43 3.31 13.59
N SER A 216 -17.14 3.21 13.86
CA SER A 216 -16.43 4.08 14.82
C SER A 216 -16.08 5.43 14.20
N SER A 217 -15.66 6.36 15.04
CA SER A 217 -15.00 7.57 14.56
C SER A 217 -13.71 7.23 13.80
N PRO A 218 -13.35 8.03 12.76
CA PRO A 218 -12.12 7.81 12.00
C PRO A 218 -10.87 7.85 12.87
N ILE A 219 -9.95 6.94 12.62
CA ILE A 219 -8.68 6.82 13.33
C ILE A 219 -7.56 7.06 12.32
N VAL A 220 -6.71 8.05 12.59
CA VAL A 220 -5.52 8.31 11.77
C VAL A 220 -4.43 7.30 12.09
N VAL A 221 -3.76 6.81 11.06
CA VAL A 221 -2.65 5.85 11.16
C VAL A 221 -1.35 6.61 11.32
N TYR A 222 -0.69 6.43 12.46
CA TYR A 222 0.64 6.97 12.73
C TYR A 222 1.72 5.92 12.48
N ARG A 223 2.99 6.36 12.42
CA ARG A 223 4.17 5.51 12.34
C ARG A 223 5.18 5.93 13.40
N GLU A 224 6.01 4.99 13.87
CA GLU A 224 7.14 5.32 14.75
C GLU A 224 8.45 5.29 13.96
N THR A 225 9.40 6.16 14.33
CA THR A 225 10.73 6.24 13.70
C THR A 225 11.74 6.79 14.70
N VAL A 226 13.01 6.90 14.31
CA VAL A 226 14.09 7.46 15.12
C VAL A 226 14.74 8.65 14.41
N ASP A 227 15.34 9.57 15.18
CA ASP A 227 15.96 10.79 14.65
C ASP A 227 17.47 10.68 14.46
N LYS A 228 18.12 9.82 15.23
CA LYS A 228 19.58 9.69 15.28
C LYS A 228 19.99 8.26 15.59
N GLU A 229 21.25 7.99 15.46
CA GLU A 229 21.88 6.74 15.86
C GLU A 229 21.79 6.52 17.38
N SER A 230 21.48 5.31 17.81
CA SER A 230 21.54 4.91 19.21
C SER A 230 22.95 4.48 19.62
N PRO A 231 23.30 4.52 20.92
CA PRO A 231 24.39 3.70 21.41
C PRO A 231 24.05 2.21 21.23
N GLU A 232 25.08 1.37 21.26
CA GLU A 232 24.91 -0.07 21.36
C GLU A 232 24.37 -0.43 22.75
N LEU A 233 23.25 -1.17 22.79
CA LEU A 233 22.60 -1.58 24.03
C LEU A 233 22.46 -3.08 24.12
N GLU A 234 22.70 -3.60 25.33
CA GLU A 234 22.57 -5.02 25.66
C GLU A 234 21.12 -5.37 26.02
N GLY A 235 20.56 -6.37 25.36
CA GLY A 235 19.34 -7.05 25.78
C GLY A 235 19.68 -8.41 26.37
N ARG A 236 19.22 -8.67 27.59
CA ARG A 236 19.46 -9.94 28.27
C ARG A 236 18.23 -10.82 28.27
N SER A 237 18.44 -12.11 28.02
CA SER A 237 17.36 -13.09 28.13
C SER A 237 16.84 -13.19 29.58
N PRO A 238 15.56 -13.54 29.81
CA PRO A 238 14.99 -13.69 31.16
C PRO A 238 15.79 -14.62 32.06
N ASN A 239 16.38 -15.68 31.52
CA ASN A 239 17.29 -16.58 32.26
C ASN A 239 18.71 -16.04 32.43
N LYS A 240 19.04 -14.86 31.88
CA LYS A 240 20.34 -14.17 31.92
C LYS A 240 21.53 -14.94 31.30
N HIS A 241 21.26 -15.97 30.52
CA HIS A 241 22.28 -16.79 29.86
C HIS A 241 22.66 -16.29 28.47
N ASN A 242 21.79 -15.46 27.83
CA ASN A 242 22.06 -14.90 26.52
C ASN A 242 22.01 -13.38 26.56
N SER A 243 22.88 -12.75 25.78
CA SER A 243 22.93 -11.28 25.60
C SER A 243 22.97 -10.97 24.09
N PHE A 244 22.24 -9.95 23.70
CA PHE A 244 22.18 -9.45 22.33
C PHE A 244 22.50 -7.95 22.34
N TYR A 245 23.48 -7.53 21.57
CA TYR A 245 23.90 -6.14 21.48
C TYR A 245 23.29 -5.53 20.23
N MET A 246 22.37 -4.60 20.42
CA MET A 246 21.59 -4.01 19.33
C MET A 246 21.92 -2.54 19.17
N LYS A 247 21.80 -2.08 17.93
CA LYS A 247 21.94 -0.67 17.54
C LYS A 247 20.83 -0.31 16.57
N VAL A 248 20.31 0.91 16.68
CA VAL A 248 19.26 1.43 15.79
C VAL A 248 19.68 2.78 15.25
N GLU A 249 19.47 3.01 13.98
CA GLU A 249 19.76 4.28 13.30
C GLU A 249 18.73 4.58 12.21
N PRO A 250 18.57 5.86 11.79
CA PRO A 250 17.71 6.22 10.67
C PRO A 250 18.19 5.54 9.38
N LEU A 251 17.24 5.09 8.55
CA LEU A 251 17.51 4.63 7.19
C LEU A 251 17.65 5.84 6.25
N GLU A 252 18.58 5.78 5.32
CA GLU A 252 18.79 6.80 4.30
C GLU A 252 17.52 6.99 3.46
N THR A 253 17.21 8.24 3.15
CA THR A 253 15.98 8.62 2.46
C THR A 253 15.87 7.97 1.07
N ASP A 254 16.98 7.88 0.35
CA ASP A 254 17.01 7.34 -1.00
C ASP A 254 16.81 5.81 -1.00
N VAL A 255 17.39 5.11 -0.03
CA VAL A 255 17.20 3.67 0.16
C VAL A 255 15.75 3.38 0.54
N TYR A 256 15.18 4.17 1.47
CA TYR A 256 13.76 4.05 1.83
C TYR A 256 12.84 4.28 0.62
N ALA A 257 13.14 5.29 -0.21
CA ALA A 257 12.37 5.56 -1.43
C ALA A 257 12.45 4.38 -2.41
N ALA A 258 13.62 3.78 -2.61
CA ALA A 258 13.81 2.61 -3.46
C ALA A 258 13.03 1.38 -2.95
N ILE A 259 12.99 1.16 -1.62
CA ILE A 259 12.16 0.10 -1.02
C ILE A 259 10.67 0.39 -1.27
N LYS A 260 10.22 1.61 -1.00
CA LYS A 260 8.82 2.00 -1.18
C LYS A 260 8.35 1.89 -2.63
N ASN A 261 9.19 2.24 -3.58
CA ASN A 261 8.91 2.13 -5.01
C ASN A 261 8.95 0.67 -5.52
N GLY A 262 9.52 -0.26 -4.73
CA GLY A 262 9.70 -1.65 -5.09
C GLY A 262 10.93 -1.92 -5.95
N ASP A 263 11.83 -0.95 -6.08
CA ASP A 263 13.14 -1.14 -6.72
C ASP A 263 14.00 -2.09 -5.88
N ILE A 264 13.88 -2.01 -4.56
CA ILE A 264 14.44 -2.96 -3.60
C ILE A 264 13.29 -3.81 -3.06
N PRO A 265 13.27 -5.13 -3.32
CA PRO A 265 12.20 -6.01 -2.85
C PRO A 265 12.27 -6.21 -1.34
N GLU A 266 11.12 -6.21 -0.66
CA GLU A 266 11.01 -6.57 0.74
C GLU A 266 11.05 -8.09 0.93
N GLY A 267 11.49 -8.53 2.11
CA GLY A 267 11.51 -9.92 2.56
C GLY A 267 12.85 -10.38 3.12
N ARG A 268 12.85 -11.61 3.63
CA ARG A 268 14.04 -12.23 4.25
C ARG A 268 15.09 -12.62 3.21
N VAL A 269 16.32 -12.20 3.42
CA VAL A 269 17.45 -12.44 2.52
C VAL A 269 18.17 -13.72 2.95
N LYS A 270 17.81 -14.86 2.33
CA LYS A 270 18.36 -16.19 2.67
C LYS A 270 19.60 -16.59 1.89
N LYS A 271 19.87 -15.99 0.72
CA LYS A 271 21.00 -16.30 -0.17
C LYS A 271 21.63 -15.04 -0.72
N LYS A 272 22.90 -15.13 -1.15
CA LYS A 272 23.57 -14.04 -1.88
C LYS A 272 22.75 -13.68 -3.12
N ASN A 273 22.09 -12.54 -3.10
CA ASN A 273 21.34 -12.00 -4.21
C ASN A 273 22.19 -10.90 -4.88
N LYS A 274 22.65 -11.18 -6.11
CA LYS A 274 23.51 -10.27 -6.85
C LYS A 274 22.78 -8.97 -7.20
N GLU A 275 21.52 -9.05 -7.58
CA GLU A 275 20.69 -7.88 -7.92
C GLU A 275 20.53 -6.94 -6.71
N LEU A 276 20.25 -7.50 -5.53
CA LEU A 276 20.17 -6.74 -4.29
C LEU A 276 21.52 -6.08 -3.95
N PHE A 277 22.63 -6.82 -4.16
CA PHE A 277 23.96 -6.30 -3.92
C PHE A 277 24.28 -5.11 -4.84
N ASP A 278 24.00 -5.23 -6.13
CA ASP A 278 24.25 -4.19 -7.11
C ASP A 278 23.46 -2.92 -6.79
N LYS A 279 22.16 -3.05 -6.44
CA LYS A 279 21.29 -1.94 -6.05
C LYS A 279 21.78 -1.20 -4.79
N PHE A 280 22.13 -1.91 -3.71
CA PHE A 280 22.64 -1.24 -2.51
C PHE A 280 24.01 -0.60 -2.73
N SER A 281 24.84 -1.16 -3.62
CA SER A 281 26.12 -0.56 -4.00
C SER A 281 25.93 0.78 -4.71
N GLU A 282 24.86 0.97 -5.50
CA GLU A 282 24.51 2.25 -6.13
C GLU A 282 24.18 3.34 -5.09
N PHE A 283 23.66 2.98 -3.93
CA PHE A 283 23.43 3.88 -2.79
C PHE A 283 24.68 4.10 -1.92
N GLY A 284 25.84 3.56 -2.32
CA GLY A 284 27.09 3.75 -1.63
C GLY A 284 27.32 2.87 -0.40
N TRP A 285 26.52 1.82 -0.22
CA TRP A 285 26.75 0.86 0.86
C TRP A 285 27.96 -0.02 0.57
N ASP A 286 28.77 -0.25 1.60
CA ASP A 286 29.92 -1.13 1.46
C ASP A 286 29.51 -2.60 1.39
N GLY A 287 30.35 -3.42 0.77
CA GLY A 287 30.03 -4.82 0.50
C GLY A 287 29.85 -5.70 1.74
N ASP A 288 30.43 -5.34 2.88
CA ASP A 288 30.26 -6.12 4.13
C ASP A 288 28.91 -5.79 4.77
N THR A 289 28.53 -4.52 4.78
CA THR A 289 27.20 -4.10 5.23
C THR A 289 26.09 -4.73 4.37
N ILE A 290 26.22 -4.75 3.04
CA ILE A 290 25.24 -5.37 2.16
C ILE A 290 25.10 -6.88 2.44
N ARG A 291 26.21 -7.58 2.68
CA ARG A 291 26.17 -9.02 3.02
C ARG A 291 25.56 -9.31 4.39
N SER A 292 25.53 -8.33 5.28
CA SER A 292 24.93 -8.45 6.61
C SER A 292 23.41 -8.31 6.59
N ILE A 293 22.78 -7.88 5.49
CA ILE A 293 21.33 -7.76 5.38
C ILE A 293 20.69 -9.13 5.52
N LYS A 294 19.77 -9.27 6.48
CA LYS A 294 18.99 -10.50 6.72
C LYS A 294 17.53 -10.31 6.38
N ASP A 295 17.00 -9.10 6.55
CA ASP A 295 15.60 -8.83 6.30
C ASP A 295 15.37 -7.37 5.89
N ILE A 296 14.37 -7.16 5.02
CA ILE A 296 13.85 -5.86 4.63
C ILE A 296 12.33 -5.91 4.87
N TYR A 297 11.86 -5.21 5.90
CA TYR A 297 10.48 -5.35 6.36
C TYR A 297 9.82 -4.01 6.65
N LYS A 298 8.72 -3.71 5.92
CA LYS A 298 7.90 -2.48 6.06
C LYS A 298 8.76 -1.20 6.03
N GLY A 299 9.69 -1.13 5.06
CA GLY A 299 10.58 0.02 4.90
C GLY A 299 11.66 0.14 5.98
N ASN A 300 12.02 -0.95 6.63
CA ASN A 300 13.12 -1.05 7.60
C ASN A 300 14.07 -2.17 7.20
N ILE A 301 15.32 -2.09 7.64
CA ILE A 301 16.36 -3.08 7.32
C ILE A 301 16.94 -3.67 8.59
N PHE A 302 17.07 -5.00 8.62
CA PHE A 302 17.78 -5.72 9.67
C PHE A 302 19.14 -6.20 9.19
N LEU A 303 20.19 -5.88 9.96
CA LEU A 303 21.58 -6.22 9.68
C LEU A 303 22.16 -7.14 10.75
N ASP A 304 22.81 -8.20 10.35
CA ASP A 304 23.63 -9.06 11.20
C ASP A 304 25.12 -8.71 11.02
N GLN A 305 25.64 -7.92 11.92
CA GLN A 305 27.02 -7.45 11.93
C GLN A 305 27.90 -8.21 12.91
N THR A 306 27.40 -9.33 13.47
CA THR A 306 28.19 -10.17 14.38
C THR A 306 29.43 -10.76 13.69
N ARG A 307 30.55 -10.77 14.41
CA ARG A 307 31.81 -11.27 13.86
C ARG A 307 32.13 -12.65 14.47
N GLY A 308 31.98 -13.70 13.67
CA GLY A 308 32.55 -15.02 13.99
C GLY A 308 31.78 -15.89 14.97
N GLU A 309 30.58 -15.56 15.36
CA GLU A 309 29.73 -16.39 16.23
C GLU A 309 29.05 -17.51 15.41
N VAL A 310 29.59 -18.71 15.48
CA VAL A 310 29.06 -19.89 14.75
C VAL A 310 27.62 -20.22 15.13
N ARG A 311 27.23 -19.94 16.38
CA ARG A 311 25.92 -20.30 16.95
C ARG A 311 24.80 -19.35 16.57
N ILE A 312 25.12 -18.17 16.04
CA ILE A 312 24.10 -17.19 15.62
C ILE A 312 23.17 -17.77 14.53
N ASN A 313 23.70 -18.61 13.64
CA ASN A 313 22.92 -19.23 12.58
C ASN A 313 21.78 -20.12 13.10
N GLU A 314 21.84 -20.60 14.33
CA GLU A 314 20.79 -21.43 14.94
C GLU A 314 19.61 -20.61 15.46
N ILE A 315 19.84 -19.32 15.76
CA ILE A 315 18.84 -18.44 16.39
C ILE A 315 18.53 -17.20 15.57
N ILE A 316 19.21 -16.94 14.44
CA ILE A 316 19.06 -15.72 13.65
C ILE A 316 17.62 -15.51 13.18
N GLU A 317 16.91 -16.59 12.82
CA GLU A 317 15.50 -16.49 12.44
C GLU A 317 14.63 -15.97 13.58
N MET A 318 14.89 -16.38 14.82
CA MET A 318 14.19 -15.85 16.01
C MET A 318 14.53 -14.38 16.27
N VAL A 319 15.76 -13.97 15.98
CA VAL A 319 16.16 -12.55 16.13
C VAL A 319 15.43 -11.70 15.08
N VAL A 320 15.33 -12.19 13.84
CA VAL A 320 14.57 -11.52 12.77
C VAL A 320 13.08 -11.48 13.12
N ASP A 321 12.49 -12.56 13.61
CA ASP A 321 11.09 -12.56 14.10
C ASP A 321 10.87 -11.49 15.17
N ALA A 322 11.81 -11.37 16.13
CA ALA A 322 11.73 -10.37 17.20
C ALA A 322 11.85 -8.94 16.66
N PHE A 323 12.67 -8.73 15.63
CA PHE A 323 12.75 -7.46 14.91
C PHE A 323 11.41 -7.14 14.25
N GLU A 324 10.84 -8.05 13.44
CA GLU A 324 9.53 -7.87 12.79
C GLU A 324 8.44 -7.50 13.81
N MET A 325 8.42 -8.16 14.99
CA MET A 325 7.48 -7.85 16.08
C MET A 325 7.63 -6.41 16.61
N VAL A 326 8.85 -5.86 16.65
CA VAL A 326 9.07 -4.46 17.08
C VAL A 326 8.68 -3.51 15.98
N ILE A 327 8.97 -3.86 14.71
CA ILE A 327 8.52 -3.05 13.56
C ILE A 327 6.99 -2.95 13.53
N ASP A 328 6.29 -4.01 13.87
CA ASP A 328 4.82 -4.00 13.92
C ASP A 328 4.24 -3.21 15.09
N ALA A 329 4.98 -3.09 16.19
CA ALA A 329 4.52 -2.44 17.42
C ALA A 329 5.68 -1.75 18.16
N GLY A 330 5.92 -0.49 17.78
CA GLY A 330 6.99 0.35 18.36
C GLY A 330 6.83 0.67 19.84
N PRO A 331 7.86 1.31 20.44
CA PRO A 331 7.91 1.55 21.89
C PRO A 331 7.02 2.69 22.39
N LEU A 332 6.61 3.66 21.54
CA LEU A 332 5.89 4.85 21.99
C LEU A 332 4.41 4.59 22.20
N ALA A 333 3.74 4.12 21.16
CA ALA A 333 2.28 3.95 21.13
C ALA A 333 1.85 2.64 20.47
N ARG A 334 2.77 1.69 20.30
CA ARG A 334 2.59 0.45 19.54
C ARG A 334 2.05 0.72 18.12
N GLU A 335 2.54 1.80 17.51
CA GLU A 335 2.31 2.04 16.08
C GLU A 335 3.43 1.36 15.26
N PRO A 336 3.16 0.96 14.01
CA PRO A 336 4.19 0.36 13.16
C PRO A 336 5.36 1.30 12.95
N CYS A 337 6.58 0.73 12.92
CA CYS A 337 7.81 1.48 12.73
C CYS A 337 8.20 1.55 11.24
N THR A 338 8.93 2.60 10.87
CA THR A 338 9.43 2.79 9.50
C THR A 338 10.72 3.61 9.47
N ARG A 339 11.48 3.51 8.38
CA ARG A 339 12.69 4.29 8.08
C ARG A 339 13.82 4.07 9.08
N MET A 340 14.06 2.81 9.47
CA MET A 340 15.11 2.47 10.43
C MET A 340 16.00 1.36 9.90
N LYS A 341 17.28 1.41 10.28
CA LYS A 341 18.21 0.28 10.25
C LYS A 341 18.39 -0.24 11.67
N VAL A 342 18.25 -1.54 11.84
CA VAL A 342 18.46 -2.22 13.10
C VAL A 342 19.60 -3.22 12.91
N SER A 343 20.67 -3.05 13.67
CA SER A 343 21.87 -3.88 13.58
C SER A 343 22.03 -4.74 14.84
N LEU A 344 22.25 -6.02 14.66
CA LEU A 344 22.79 -6.91 15.67
C LEU A 344 24.32 -6.82 15.63
N MET A 345 24.92 -6.20 16.63
CA MET A 345 26.35 -5.91 16.66
C MET A 345 27.18 -7.07 17.20
N ASP A 346 26.71 -7.69 18.29
CA ASP A 346 27.37 -8.82 18.93
C ASP A 346 26.37 -9.67 19.72
N THR A 347 26.75 -10.90 20.04
CA THR A 347 25.92 -11.82 20.84
C THR A 347 26.78 -12.64 21.78
N ARG A 348 26.20 -12.96 22.93
CA ARG A 348 26.72 -13.98 23.84
C ARG A 348 25.63 -15.03 24.04
N ILE A 349 25.86 -16.21 23.51
CA ILE A 349 24.85 -17.27 23.44
C ILE A 349 25.31 -18.47 24.26
N HIS A 350 24.42 -18.96 25.13
CA HIS A 350 24.68 -20.15 25.94
C HIS A 350 24.91 -21.39 25.09
N GLU A 351 25.79 -22.29 25.52
CA GLU A 351 26.13 -23.49 24.74
C GLU A 351 24.97 -24.48 24.59
N ASP A 352 24.18 -24.63 25.65
CA ASP A 352 23.06 -25.56 25.67
C ASP A 352 21.82 -24.94 24.94
N PRO A 353 21.30 -25.61 23.89
CA PRO A 353 20.11 -25.18 23.13
C PRO A 353 18.87 -24.98 24.00
N ILE A 354 18.72 -25.67 25.12
CA ILE A 354 17.55 -25.54 26.02
C ILE A 354 17.41 -24.12 26.58
N HIS A 355 18.51 -23.36 26.65
CA HIS A 355 18.55 -21.98 27.14
C HIS A 355 18.37 -20.93 26.03
N ARG A 356 18.16 -21.33 24.76
CA ARG A 356 18.10 -20.47 23.56
C ARG A 356 16.73 -20.47 22.87
N GLY A 357 15.68 -20.92 23.53
CA GLY A 357 14.33 -20.97 22.95
C GLY A 357 13.70 -19.60 22.77
N PRO A 358 12.57 -19.51 22.01
CA PRO A 358 11.86 -18.27 21.70
C PRO A 358 11.49 -17.44 22.95
N ALA A 359 11.12 -18.09 24.07
CA ALA A 359 10.82 -17.43 25.33
C ALA A 359 12.02 -16.67 25.95
N GLN A 360 13.24 -16.97 25.53
CA GLN A 360 14.47 -16.32 25.97
C GLN A 360 14.94 -15.26 24.97
N VAL A 361 14.90 -15.58 23.67
CA VAL A 361 15.41 -14.70 22.61
C VAL A 361 14.48 -13.52 22.34
N TYR A 362 13.18 -13.75 22.14
CA TYR A 362 12.25 -12.68 21.77
C TYR A 362 12.20 -11.52 22.76
N PRO A 363 12.06 -11.73 24.08
CA PRO A 363 12.03 -10.61 25.01
C PRO A 363 13.34 -9.82 25.00
N ALA A 364 14.49 -10.51 25.00
CA ALA A 364 15.81 -9.89 25.04
C ALA A 364 16.05 -8.97 23.83
N VAL A 365 15.80 -9.47 22.62
CA VAL A 365 15.99 -8.71 21.38
C VAL A 365 15.00 -7.56 21.28
N ARG A 366 13.72 -7.80 21.58
CA ARG A 366 12.67 -6.76 21.52
C ARG A 366 12.93 -5.62 22.50
N GLU A 367 13.32 -5.91 23.73
CA GLU A 367 13.64 -4.89 24.73
C GLU A 367 14.88 -4.08 24.30
N ALA A 368 15.94 -4.73 23.82
CA ALA A 368 17.12 -4.04 23.33
C ALA A 368 16.79 -3.08 22.19
N ILE A 369 16.04 -3.53 21.17
CA ILE A 369 15.64 -2.67 20.04
C ILE A 369 14.82 -1.48 20.54
N LYS A 370 13.83 -1.71 21.41
CA LYS A 370 12.97 -0.64 21.96
C LYS A 370 13.76 0.38 22.78
N GLU A 371 14.70 -0.06 23.59
CA GLU A 371 15.57 0.85 24.34
C GLU A 371 16.52 1.62 23.43
N CYS A 372 17.08 0.97 22.39
CA CYS A 372 17.85 1.66 21.35
C CYS A 372 17.00 2.74 20.66
N MET A 373 15.75 2.45 20.29
CA MET A 373 14.86 3.42 19.68
C MET A 373 14.61 4.63 20.59
N LYS A 374 14.34 4.41 21.89
CA LYS A 374 14.17 5.50 22.86
C LYS A 374 15.42 6.39 22.93
N LYS A 375 16.61 5.81 22.97
CA LYS A 375 17.90 6.55 23.01
C LYS A 375 18.20 7.23 21.66
N ALA A 376 17.72 6.67 20.56
CA ALA A 376 17.82 7.23 19.23
C ALA A 376 16.84 8.38 18.93
N GLY A 377 16.05 8.81 19.93
CA GLY A 377 15.05 9.86 19.75
C GLY A 377 13.81 9.37 19.02
N ALA A 378 13.22 8.29 19.53
CA ALA A 378 11.96 7.78 18.99
C ALA A 378 10.88 8.85 18.91
N GLY A 379 10.10 8.83 17.85
CA GLY A 379 8.98 9.77 17.70
C GLY A 379 7.99 9.35 16.64
N LEU A 380 6.87 10.07 16.60
CA LEU A 380 5.79 9.78 15.69
C LEU A 380 5.93 10.52 14.35
N LEU A 381 5.54 9.83 13.31
CA LEU A 381 5.23 10.38 11.99
C LEU A 381 3.71 10.41 11.82
N GLU A 382 3.20 11.54 11.35
CA GLU A 382 1.80 11.68 10.94
C GLU A 382 1.68 11.65 9.40
N PRO A 383 0.59 11.10 8.85
CA PRO A 383 0.32 11.16 7.43
C PRO A 383 -0.07 12.59 7.05
N ILE A 384 0.57 13.05 5.98
CA ILE A 384 0.34 14.35 5.36
C ILE A 384 -0.16 14.12 3.95
N GLN A 385 -1.20 14.81 3.55
CA GLN A 385 -1.70 14.81 2.18
C GLN A 385 -1.40 16.13 1.49
N ILE A 386 -0.96 16.05 0.24
CA ILE A 386 -0.81 17.20 -0.64
C ILE A 386 -2.02 17.25 -1.54
N HIS A 387 -2.79 18.33 -1.41
CA HIS A 387 -3.99 18.56 -2.19
C HIS A 387 -3.79 19.67 -3.21
N ILE A 388 -4.38 19.49 -4.37
CA ILE A 388 -4.63 20.53 -5.36
C ILE A 388 -6.05 21.04 -5.12
N ILE A 389 -6.16 22.32 -4.80
CA ILE A 389 -7.42 22.98 -4.43
C ILE A 389 -7.72 24.05 -5.50
N GLU A 390 -8.79 23.84 -6.25
CA GLU A 390 -9.24 24.74 -7.31
C GLU A 390 -10.39 25.61 -6.79
N ILE A 391 -10.24 26.91 -6.85
CA ILE A 391 -11.19 27.88 -6.32
C ILE A 391 -11.28 29.14 -7.20
N PRO A 392 -12.43 29.85 -7.20
CA PRO A 392 -12.49 31.18 -7.75
C PRO A 392 -11.62 32.16 -6.93
N ASP A 393 -11.04 33.18 -7.60
CA ASP A 393 -10.11 34.16 -7.02
C ASP A 393 -10.61 34.82 -5.72
N ALA A 394 -11.88 35.09 -5.64
CA ALA A 394 -12.50 35.74 -4.49
C ALA A 394 -12.32 34.93 -3.17
N PHE A 395 -12.09 33.63 -3.24
CA PHE A 395 -12.00 32.79 -2.05
C PHE A 395 -10.56 32.48 -1.61
N LEU A 396 -9.53 32.96 -2.32
CA LEU A 396 -8.13 32.70 -1.98
C LEU A 396 -7.79 33.04 -0.52
N GLY A 397 -8.23 34.23 -0.05
CA GLY A 397 -8.01 34.67 1.33
C GLY A 397 -8.72 33.77 2.37
N THR A 398 -9.92 33.29 2.04
CA THR A 398 -10.67 32.38 2.92
C THR A 398 -10.01 31.02 3.02
N ILE A 399 -9.57 30.48 1.88
CA ILE A 399 -8.89 29.17 1.82
C ILE A 399 -7.53 29.23 2.48
N THR A 400 -6.78 30.33 2.33
CA THR A 400 -5.51 30.53 3.06
C THR A 400 -5.71 30.43 4.58
N LYS A 401 -6.78 31.07 5.10
CA LYS A 401 -7.10 30.99 6.54
C LYS A 401 -7.53 29.58 6.94
N LEU A 402 -8.33 28.91 6.11
CA LEU A 402 -8.80 27.55 6.38
C LEU A 402 -7.62 26.57 6.44
N ILE A 403 -6.69 26.62 5.48
CA ILE A 403 -5.47 25.82 5.45
C ILE A 403 -4.62 26.07 6.70
N GLY A 404 -4.38 27.34 7.06
CA GLY A 404 -3.63 27.72 8.25
C GLY A 404 -4.29 27.23 9.54
N GLY A 405 -5.62 27.33 9.65
CA GLY A 405 -6.39 26.83 10.80
C GLY A 405 -6.30 25.29 10.98
N LYS A 406 -6.02 24.57 9.91
CA LYS A 406 -5.82 23.10 9.90
C LYS A 406 -4.35 22.67 9.92
N ARG A 407 -3.46 23.48 10.47
CA ARG A 407 -2.00 23.23 10.49
C ARG A 407 -1.41 22.99 9.11
N GLY A 408 -2.11 23.35 8.05
CA GLY A 408 -1.68 23.16 6.68
C GLY A 408 -0.69 24.24 6.24
N GLN A 409 0.03 23.94 5.17
CA GLN A 409 0.98 24.81 4.52
C GLN A 409 0.68 24.92 3.04
N MET A 410 0.55 26.13 2.52
CA MET A 410 0.51 26.35 1.07
C MET A 410 1.90 26.15 0.49
N LEU A 411 1.99 25.34 -0.56
CA LEU A 411 3.23 25.06 -1.27
C LEU A 411 3.37 25.92 -2.53
N GLU A 412 2.28 26.06 -3.28
CA GLU A 412 2.24 26.78 -4.55
C GLU A 412 0.87 27.38 -4.78
N VAL A 413 0.83 28.51 -5.46
CA VAL A 413 -0.42 29.16 -5.91
C VAL A 413 -0.22 29.55 -7.37
N LYS A 414 -1.10 29.03 -8.24
CA LYS A 414 -1.10 29.32 -9.66
C LYS A 414 -2.38 30.03 -10.05
N GLN A 415 -2.23 31.11 -10.78
CA GLN A 415 -3.38 31.80 -11.39
C GLN A 415 -3.72 31.10 -12.70
N GLU A 416 -4.98 30.75 -12.86
CA GLU A 416 -5.52 30.18 -14.10
C GLU A 416 -6.61 31.08 -14.68
N ASP A 417 -7.01 30.84 -15.92
CA ASP A 417 -8.05 31.65 -16.61
C ASP A 417 -9.41 31.61 -15.92
N THR A 418 -9.71 30.56 -15.16
CA THR A 418 -11.00 30.30 -14.50
C THR A 418 -10.97 30.44 -12.99
N GLY A 419 -9.81 30.77 -12.38
CA GLY A 419 -9.64 30.86 -10.94
C GLY A 419 -8.20 30.64 -10.47
N VAL A 420 -8.05 30.16 -9.26
CA VAL A 420 -6.75 29.89 -8.63
C VAL A 420 -6.63 28.41 -8.27
N GLU A 421 -5.52 27.81 -8.65
CA GLU A 421 -5.07 26.51 -8.17
C GLU A 421 -4.11 26.71 -6.98
N VAL A 422 -4.45 26.14 -5.83
CA VAL A 422 -3.63 26.15 -4.62
C VAL A 422 -3.15 24.75 -4.33
N LYS A 423 -1.83 24.51 -4.36
CA LYS A 423 -1.22 23.29 -3.87
C LYS A 423 -0.91 23.44 -2.39
N ALA A 424 -1.52 22.61 -1.55
CA ALA A 424 -1.41 22.70 -0.11
C ALA A 424 -1.11 21.35 0.52
N LYS A 425 -0.33 21.38 1.59
CA LYS A 425 0.04 20.26 2.43
C LYS A 425 -0.77 20.31 3.72
N LEU A 426 -1.47 19.24 4.05
CA LEU A 426 -2.42 19.15 5.14
C LEU A 426 -2.23 17.86 5.95
N PRO A 427 -2.14 17.93 7.29
CA PRO A 427 -2.16 16.73 8.15
C PRO A 427 -3.52 16.03 8.05
N VAL A 428 -3.52 14.72 7.84
CA VAL A 428 -4.76 13.93 7.70
C VAL A 428 -5.63 14.04 8.95
N ALA A 429 -5.05 14.16 10.13
CA ALA A 429 -5.77 14.35 11.38
C ALA A 429 -6.65 15.62 11.37
N GLU A 430 -6.24 16.66 10.66
CA GLU A 430 -6.97 17.94 10.56
C GLU A 430 -7.94 17.95 9.36
N MET A 431 -7.85 16.95 8.48
CA MET A 431 -8.70 16.87 7.29
C MET A 431 -10.06 16.20 7.54
N ILE A 432 -10.30 15.70 8.75
CA ILE A 432 -11.64 15.20 9.11
C ILE A 432 -12.64 16.34 8.94
N GLY A 433 -13.68 16.12 8.14
CA GLY A 433 -14.66 17.16 7.77
C GLY A 433 -14.21 18.15 6.69
N TRP A 434 -13.02 17.99 6.09
CA TRP A 434 -12.43 18.89 5.10
C TRP A 434 -13.37 19.25 3.93
N SER A 435 -14.05 18.26 3.37
CA SER A 435 -14.96 18.47 2.23
C SER A 435 -16.10 19.42 2.57
N ASN A 436 -16.64 19.35 3.80
CA ASN A 436 -17.69 20.23 4.27
C ASN A 436 -17.16 21.64 4.55
N ASP A 437 -15.98 21.73 5.16
CA ASP A 437 -15.33 23.02 5.46
C ASP A 437 -14.99 23.75 4.16
N LEU A 438 -14.40 23.06 3.17
CA LEU A 438 -14.09 23.62 1.86
C LEU A 438 -15.35 24.11 1.14
N ARG A 439 -16.39 23.25 1.11
CA ARG A 439 -17.67 23.60 0.48
C ARG A 439 -18.29 24.85 1.13
N SER A 440 -18.30 24.91 2.45
CA SER A 440 -18.82 26.06 3.19
C SER A 440 -17.99 27.33 2.95
N ALA A 441 -16.66 27.19 2.92
CA ALA A 441 -15.74 28.33 2.72
C ALA A 441 -15.75 28.88 1.30
N THR A 442 -16.21 28.10 0.30
CA THR A 442 -16.23 28.48 -1.13
C THR A 442 -17.62 28.55 -1.74
N GLU A 443 -18.66 28.51 -0.93
CA GLU A 443 -20.06 28.49 -1.39
C GLU A 443 -20.35 27.36 -2.37
N GLY A 444 -19.70 26.21 -2.16
CA GLY A 444 -19.82 25.02 -3.01
C GLY A 444 -19.02 25.06 -4.31
N ARG A 445 -18.21 26.10 -4.54
CA ARG A 445 -17.45 26.29 -5.80
C ARG A 445 -16.00 25.78 -5.75
N GLY A 446 -15.52 25.40 -4.57
CA GLY A 446 -14.17 24.85 -4.41
C GLY A 446 -14.13 23.34 -4.65
N ASN A 447 -13.09 22.88 -5.33
CA ASN A 447 -12.77 21.49 -5.53
C ASN A 447 -11.42 21.17 -4.89
N SER A 448 -11.24 19.93 -4.41
CA SER A 448 -9.98 19.48 -3.80
C SER A 448 -9.69 18.07 -4.23
N SER A 449 -8.52 17.84 -4.81
CA SER A 449 -8.04 16.51 -5.25
C SER A 449 -6.74 16.19 -4.56
N LEU A 450 -6.57 14.90 -4.20
CA LEU A 450 -5.32 14.38 -3.64
C LEU A 450 -4.28 14.27 -4.75
N SER A 451 -3.13 14.92 -4.56
CA SER A 451 -1.99 14.89 -5.48
C SER A 451 -0.88 13.95 -5.01
N ASP A 452 -0.57 13.98 -3.70
CA ASP A 452 0.51 13.17 -3.13
C ASP A 452 0.27 12.92 -1.63
N GLN A 453 0.98 11.93 -1.08
CA GLN A 453 0.89 11.56 0.33
C GLN A 453 2.26 11.15 0.86
N LEU A 454 2.58 11.66 2.04
CA LEU A 454 3.84 11.38 2.71
C LEU A 454 3.65 11.32 4.23
N PHE A 455 4.67 10.81 4.93
CA PHE A 455 4.70 10.82 6.39
C PHE A 455 5.74 11.82 6.87
N GLU A 456 5.36 12.71 7.78
CA GLU A 456 6.25 13.69 8.38
C GLU A 456 6.22 13.62 9.90
N ARG A 457 7.26 14.17 10.50
CA ARG A 457 7.40 14.23 11.96
C ARG A 457 6.26 15.05 12.57
N VAL A 458 5.61 14.48 13.55
CA VAL A 458 4.67 15.23 14.39
C VAL A 458 5.43 16.35 15.13
N PRO A 459 4.90 17.58 15.18
CA PRO A 459 5.52 18.65 15.96
C PRO A 459 5.72 18.25 17.43
N LYS A 460 6.90 18.54 17.98
CA LYS A 460 7.29 18.09 19.33
C LYS A 460 6.28 18.47 20.42
N ASN A 461 5.68 19.65 20.32
CA ASN A 461 4.67 20.13 21.25
C ASN A 461 3.34 19.37 21.20
N LEU A 462 3.05 18.64 20.15
CA LEU A 462 1.82 17.84 19.99
C LEU A 462 2.06 16.33 20.20
N GLN A 463 3.31 15.90 20.09
CA GLN A 463 3.65 14.48 20.07
C GLN A 463 3.20 13.75 21.35
N GLU A 464 3.44 14.30 22.52
CA GLU A 464 3.07 13.67 23.79
C GLU A 464 1.56 13.49 23.95
N ASP A 465 0.78 14.51 23.57
CA ASP A 465 -0.68 14.45 23.61
C ASP A 465 -1.24 13.42 22.64
N ILE A 466 -0.65 13.31 21.44
CA ILE A 466 -1.04 12.32 20.43
C ILE A 466 -0.69 10.92 20.94
N ILE A 467 0.52 10.69 21.46
CA ILE A 467 0.92 9.40 22.05
C ILE A 467 -0.06 9.00 23.15
N ARG A 468 -0.39 9.90 24.06
CA ARG A 468 -1.34 9.64 25.16
C ARG A 468 -2.71 9.22 24.63
N LYS A 469 -3.26 9.94 23.63
CA LYS A 469 -4.54 9.61 23.01
C LYS A 469 -4.52 8.25 22.32
N ILE A 470 -3.44 7.93 21.60
CA ILE A 470 -3.29 6.62 20.96
C ILE A 470 -3.23 5.50 22.00
N ARG A 471 -2.42 5.69 23.07
CA ARG A 471 -2.29 4.71 24.17
C ARG A 471 -3.61 4.47 24.88
N GLN A 472 -4.35 5.52 25.24
CA GLN A 472 -5.67 5.41 25.85
C GLN A 472 -6.65 4.63 24.96
N ARG A 473 -6.68 4.94 23.65
CA ARG A 473 -7.52 4.22 22.69
C ARG A 473 -7.17 2.72 22.61
N LYS A 474 -5.89 2.38 22.67
CA LYS A 474 -5.40 0.99 22.65
C LYS A 474 -5.45 0.30 24.02
N GLY A 475 -5.96 0.95 25.06
CA GLY A 475 -5.99 0.40 26.43
C GLY A 475 -4.61 0.15 27.03
N LEU A 476 -3.59 0.90 26.59
CA LEU A 476 -2.23 0.79 27.11
C LEU A 476 -2.05 1.68 28.34
N ALA A 477 -1.27 1.20 29.33
CA ALA A 477 -0.96 1.99 30.52
C ALA A 477 -0.23 3.31 30.14
N GLU A 478 -0.51 4.38 30.88
CA GLU A 478 0.06 5.71 30.60
C GLU A 478 1.61 5.74 30.70
N ASN A 479 2.20 4.87 31.51
CA ASN A 479 3.64 4.84 31.83
C ASN A 479 4.23 3.43 31.66
N GLN A 480 4.47 2.99 30.46
CA GLN A 480 5.38 1.85 30.19
C GLN A 480 6.31 2.18 29.04
#